data_30cb2eb9f923c90b056d3b78b8dbfd94
#
_entry.id   30cb2eb9f923c90b056d3b78b8dbfd94
#
_cell.length_a   1.000
_cell.length_b   1.000
_cell.length_c   1.000
_cell.angle_alpha   90.00
_cell.angle_beta   90.00
_cell.angle_gamma   90.00
#
_symmetry.space_group_name_H-M   'P 1'
#
loop_
_entity.id
_entity.type
_entity.pdbx_description
1 polymer ?
#
loop_
_entity_poly.entity_id
_entity_poly.type
_entity_poly.pdbx_seq_one_letter_code
_entity_poly.pdbx_strand_id
1 'polypeptide(L)'
;MNTRTLSAALAGVALISLALGCERENPASRMLASRPAGLSPSFSASASNHHMRWDIIDVNFGTGTVSAGGVASASANDNSKITLTGTGTFRSNPGNPQDVTGGGSWTTYASGGSVTGSGTYEVTGLVSYVLAPGTFPLPHDNIGNPADGRAGLLVVRVAYSDGSEGSLVVSCNFAGTATADVLEGVTASKGRTDFWNPAAPAPGVAGNRTAFHVID
;
A
#
# COMPACT_ATOMS: atom_id res chain seq x y z
N MET A 1 27.29 -66.77 -50.82
CA MET A 1 26.31 -65.73 -50.52
C MET A 1 26.01 -65.82 -49.05
N ASN A 2 26.55 -64.94 -48.27
CA ASN A 2 26.66 -65.08 -46.81
C ASN A 2 25.69 -64.09 -46.14
N THR A 3 24.72 -64.61 -45.47
CA THR A 3 23.87 -63.89 -44.53
C THR A 3 24.53 -63.93 -43.15
N ARG A 4 24.92 -62.69 -42.63
CA ARG A 4 25.35 -62.54 -41.25
C ARG A 4 24.24 -61.92 -40.47
N THR A 5 23.72 -62.64 -39.52
CA THR A 5 22.83 -62.23 -38.47
C THR A 5 23.62 -61.42 -37.42
N LEU A 6 23.23 -60.14 -37.17
CA LEU A 6 23.70 -59.38 -36.02
C LEU A 6 22.61 -59.38 -34.92
N SER A 7 22.98 -60.00 -33.80
CA SER A 7 22.21 -59.91 -32.55
C SER A 7 22.38 -58.53 -31.91
N ALA A 8 21.29 -57.80 -31.66
CA ALA A 8 21.28 -56.60 -30.91
C ALA A 8 20.98 -56.90 -29.44
N ALA A 9 21.90 -56.58 -28.56
CA ALA A 9 21.74 -56.63 -27.13
C ALA A 9 20.97 -55.40 -26.66
N LEU A 10 19.82 -55.58 -26.02
CA LEU A 10 19.11 -54.49 -25.31
C LEU A 10 19.80 -54.24 -23.97
N ALA A 11 20.43 -53.09 -23.82
CA ALA A 11 20.86 -52.57 -22.54
C ALA A 11 19.71 -51.71 -21.97
N GLY A 12 19.09 -52.22 -20.91
CA GLY A 12 18.08 -51.48 -20.16
C GLY A 12 18.75 -50.38 -19.33
N VAL A 13 18.43 -49.14 -19.64
CA VAL A 13 18.78 -47.97 -18.82
C VAL A 13 17.64 -47.72 -17.82
N ALA A 14 17.90 -48.02 -16.55
CA ALA A 14 17.02 -47.66 -15.44
C ALA A 14 17.15 -46.16 -15.19
N LEU A 15 16.13 -45.39 -15.55
CA LEU A 15 16.00 -43.98 -15.14
C LEU A 15 15.63 -43.92 -13.67
N ILE A 16 16.58 -43.61 -12.81
CA ILE A 16 16.35 -43.20 -11.43
C ILE A 16 15.92 -41.74 -11.46
N SER A 17 14.61 -41.50 -11.33
CA SER A 17 14.06 -40.17 -11.12
C SER A 17 14.41 -39.70 -9.70
N LEU A 18 15.48 -38.93 -9.54
CA LEU A 18 15.68 -38.12 -8.34
C LEU A 18 14.65 -36.98 -8.35
N ALA A 19 13.58 -37.16 -7.59
CA ALA A 19 12.73 -36.05 -7.18
C ALA A 19 13.52 -35.19 -6.20
N LEU A 20 14.22 -34.15 -6.68
CA LEU A 20 14.69 -33.05 -5.87
C LEU A 20 13.47 -32.24 -5.45
N GLY A 21 12.91 -32.61 -4.30
CA GLY A 21 11.95 -31.77 -3.60
C GLY A 21 12.65 -30.47 -3.20
N CYS A 22 12.36 -29.39 -3.91
CA CYS A 22 12.65 -28.06 -3.40
C CYS A 22 11.72 -27.78 -2.23
N GLU A 23 12.08 -28.23 -1.04
CA GLU A 23 11.53 -27.66 0.17
C GLU A 23 12.02 -26.21 0.25
N ARG A 24 11.19 -25.30 -0.22
CA ARG A 24 11.34 -23.89 0.10
C ARG A 24 11.08 -23.74 1.58
N GLU A 25 12.15 -23.74 2.37
CA GLU A 25 12.08 -23.28 3.74
C GLU A 25 11.50 -21.86 3.72
N ASN A 26 10.32 -21.71 4.29
CA ASN A 26 9.67 -20.40 4.41
C ASN A 26 10.52 -19.53 5.35
N PRO A 27 11.14 -18.43 4.86
CA PRO A 27 11.99 -17.59 5.71
C PRO A 27 11.24 -16.98 6.91
N ALA A 28 9.90 -16.91 6.84
CA ALA A 28 9.07 -16.47 7.96
C ALA A 28 9.13 -17.43 9.16
N SER A 29 9.38 -18.73 8.95
CA SER A 29 9.48 -19.70 10.05
C SER A 29 10.79 -19.56 10.85
N ARG A 30 11.86 -19.04 10.26
CA ARG A 30 13.12 -18.79 10.96
C ARG A 30 13.11 -17.52 11.81
N MET A 31 12.27 -16.53 11.47
CA MET A 31 12.16 -15.32 12.29
C MET A 31 11.35 -15.52 13.56
N LEU A 32 10.51 -16.55 13.65
CA LEU A 32 9.75 -16.88 14.86
C LEU A 32 10.57 -17.59 15.94
N ALA A 33 11.69 -18.25 15.56
CA ALA A 33 12.50 -19.04 16.49
C ALA A 33 13.58 -18.25 17.25
N SER A 34 13.80 -16.97 16.93
CA SER A 34 14.87 -16.15 17.51
C SER A 34 14.38 -14.89 18.25
N ARG A 35 13.09 -14.77 18.57
CA ARG A 35 12.62 -13.68 19.43
C ARG A 35 12.94 -14.02 20.88
N PRO A 36 13.77 -13.22 21.59
CA PRO A 36 13.88 -13.35 23.02
C PRO A 36 12.51 -13.16 23.66
N ALA A 37 12.09 -14.11 24.49
CA ALA A 37 10.87 -14.01 25.28
C ALA A 37 10.98 -12.77 26.18
N GLY A 38 10.29 -11.69 25.83
CA GLY A 38 10.27 -10.50 26.68
C GLY A 38 9.90 -9.18 26.04
N LEU A 39 9.88 -9.08 24.69
CA LEU A 39 9.48 -7.85 24.01
C LEU A 39 8.32 -8.14 23.05
N SER A 40 7.17 -8.50 23.59
CA SER A 40 5.92 -8.23 22.87
C SER A 40 5.71 -6.72 22.98
N PRO A 41 5.72 -5.95 21.88
CA PRO A 41 5.16 -4.62 21.95
C PRO A 41 3.70 -4.79 22.34
N SER A 42 3.38 -4.42 23.58
CA SER A 42 2.00 -4.30 24.01
C SER A 42 1.38 -3.12 23.25
N PHE A 43 0.92 -3.34 22.04
CA PHE A 43 -0.03 -2.45 21.40
C PHE A 43 -1.40 -2.71 22.04
N SER A 44 -1.50 -2.48 23.34
CA SER A 44 -2.77 -2.32 24.04
C SER A 44 -3.18 -0.85 23.95
N ALA A 45 -3.30 -0.31 22.75
CA ALA A 45 -4.33 0.68 22.53
C ALA A 45 -5.62 -0.14 22.51
N SER A 46 -6.49 0.04 23.48
CA SER A 46 -7.91 -0.28 23.32
C SER A 46 -8.32 0.40 22.03
N ALA A 47 -8.45 -0.36 20.97
CA ALA A 47 -8.86 0.17 19.69
C ALA A 47 -10.32 0.57 19.85
N SER A 48 -10.54 1.80 20.32
CA SER A 48 -11.86 2.43 20.26
C SER A 48 -12.27 2.37 18.79
N ASN A 49 -13.46 1.85 18.53
CA ASN A 49 -13.95 1.69 17.16
C ASN A 49 -14.42 3.06 16.64
N HIS A 50 -13.46 3.94 16.35
CA HIS A 50 -13.74 5.26 15.84
C HIS A 50 -14.18 5.21 14.38
N HIS A 51 -15.11 6.08 14.04
CA HIS A 51 -15.39 6.43 12.66
C HIS A 51 -14.32 7.42 12.22
N MET A 52 -13.59 7.06 11.19
CA MET A 52 -12.43 7.78 10.68
C MET A 52 -12.70 8.30 9.28
N ARG A 53 -12.12 9.44 8.97
CA ARG A 53 -11.98 9.96 7.61
C ARG A 53 -10.51 9.87 7.19
N TRP A 54 -10.27 9.59 5.92
CA TRP A 54 -8.96 9.67 5.28
C TRP A 54 -9.02 10.61 4.08
N ASP A 55 -7.96 11.37 3.85
CA ASP A 55 -7.82 12.29 2.74
C ASP A 55 -6.40 12.27 2.17
N ILE A 56 -6.29 12.40 0.86
CA ILE A 56 -5.10 12.91 0.20
C ILE A 56 -5.25 14.42 0.19
N ILE A 57 -4.32 15.14 0.81
CA ILE A 57 -4.47 16.53 1.19
C ILE A 57 -3.53 17.45 0.41
N ASP A 58 -3.95 18.70 0.26
CA ASP A 58 -3.10 19.82 -0.10
C ASP A 58 -2.66 20.57 1.16
N VAL A 59 -1.37 20.95 1.21
CA VAL A 59 -0.78 21.67 2.35
C VAL A 59 -0.13 22.94 1.88
N ASN A 60 -0.63 24.07 2.36
CA ASN A 60 0.03 25.34 2.22
C ASN A 60 0.96 25.59 3.44
N PHE A 61 2.25 25.29 3.26
CA PHE A 61 3.24 25.49 4.33
C PHE A 61 3.46 26.95 4.71
N GLY A 62 3.17 27.89 3.82
CA GLY A 62 3.32 29.33 4.10
C GLY A 62 2.29 29.84 5.10
N THR A 63 1.09 29.27 5.10
CA THR A 63 -0.01 29.63 6.02
C THR A 63 -0.24 28.56 7.09
N GLY A 64 0.38 27.38 6.96
CA GLY A 64 0.12 26.23 7.82
C GLY A 64 -1.28 25.64 7.63
N THR A 65 -1.86 25.74 6.42
CA THR A 65 -3.23 25.33 6.12
C THR A 65 -3.27 23.99 5.42
N VAL A 66 -4.16 23.12 5.87
CA VAL A 66 -4.47 21.82 5.25
C VAL A 66 -5.85 21.87 4.62
N SER A 67 -5.97 21.32 3.42
CA SER A 67 -7.24 21.25 2.69
C SER A 67 -7.38 19.89 1.99
N ALA A 68 -8.61 19.44 1.80
CA ALA A 68 -8.89 18.26 1.00
C ALA A 68 -8.60 18.51 -0.49
N GLY A 69 -8.44 17.44 -1.28
CA GLY A 69 -8.28 17.54 -2.73
C GLY A 69 -6.82 17.62 -3.20
N GLY A 70 -5.88 17.21 -2.37
CA GLY A 70 -4.49 17.06 -2.74
C GLY A 70 -4.26 15.92 -3.76
N VAL A 71 -3.03 15.83 -4.23
CA VAL A 71 -2.55 14.78 -5.14
C VAL A 71 -1.32 14.13 -4.55
N ALA A 72 -1.29 12.80 -4.52
CA ALA A 72 -0.13 12.04 -4.12
C ALA A 72 0.36 11.14 -5.26
N SER A 73 1.64 10.78 -5.25
CA SER A 73 2.29 10.03 -6.32
C SER A 73 3.07 8.84 -5.77
N ALA A 74 3.11 7.77 -6.54
CA ALA A 74 3.97 6.63 -6.30
C ALA A 74 4.57 6.13 -7.62
N SER A 75 5.68 5.39 -7.56
CA SER A 75 6.36 4.86 -8.74
C SER A 75 6.58 3.35 -8.67
N ALA A 76 6.59 2.72 -9.83
CA ALA A 76 7.01 1.33 -10.02
C ALA A 76 8.53 1.24 -10.25
N ASN A 77 9.06 0.02 -10.25
CA ASN A 77 10.50 -0.21 -10.42
C ASN A 77 11.04 0.18 -11.81
N ASP A 78 10.16 0.27 -12.81
CA ASP A 78 10.49 0.73 -14.17
C ASP A 78 10.40 2.27 -14.30
N ASN A 79 10.21 2.99 -13.20
CA ASN A 79 9.98 4.43 -13.11
C ASN A 79 8.67 4.92 -13.74
N SER A 80 7.76 4.03 -14.13
CA SER A 80 6.38 4.43 -14.38
C SER A 80 5.76 4.94 -13.07
N LYS A 81 4.76 5.82 -13.18
CA LYS A 81 4.16 6.48 -12.02
C LYS A 81 2.65 6.39 -12.03
N ILE A 82 2.07 6.49 -10.85
CA ILE A 82 0.66 6.78 -10.64
C ILE A 82 0.50 8.03 -9.78
N THR A 83 -0.46 8.88 -10.11
CA THR A 83 -0.95 9.95 -9.22
C THR A 83 -2.37 9.64 -8.82
N LEU A 84 -2.70 9.97 -7.59
CA LEU A 84 -4.00 9.69 -6.98
C LEU A 84 -4.49 10.92 -6.22
N THR A 85 -5.76 11.22 -6.35
CA THR A 85 -6.53 12.03 -5.40
C THR A 85 -7.42 11.11 -4.59
N GLY A 86 -7.95 11.54 -3.45
CA GLY A 86 -8.93 10.70 -2.77
C GLY A 86 -9.32 11.15 -1.39
N THR A 87 -10.50 10.67 -0.99
CA THR A 87 -11.08 10.82 0.34
C THR A 87 -12.04 9.67 0.62
N GLY A 88 -12.33 9.43 1.88
CA GLY A 88 -13.32 8.44 2.29
C GLY A 88 -13.39 8.27 3.79
N THR A 89 -14.14 7.28 4.23
CA THR A 89 -14.35 6.97 5.64
C THR A 89 -14.16 5.49 5.92
N PHE A 90 -13.84 5.14 7.16
CA PHE A 90 -13.71 3.75 7.60
C PHE A 90 -13.90 3.63 9.12
N ARG A 91 -14.08 2.40 9.60
CA ARG A 91 -14.03 2.08 11.03
C ARG A 91 -12.62 1.65 11.41
N SER A 92 -12.07 2.24 12.48
CA SER A 92 -10.68 1.97 12.90
C SER A 92 -10.44 0.56 13.44
N ASN A 93 -11.51 -0.12 13.88
CA ASN A 93 -11.49 -1.52 14.27
C ASN A 93 -12.58 -2.25 13.48
N PRO A 94 -12.31 -2.64 12.23
CA PRO A 94 -13.33 -3.18 11.35
C PRO A 94 -13.76 -4.59 11.78
N GLY A 95 -15.01 -4.72 12.17
CA GLY A 95 -15.69 -6.02 12.26
C GLY A 95 -16.07 -6.56 10.87
N ASN A 96 -16.12 -5.68 9.88
CA ASN A 96 -16.55 -5.97 8.52
C ASN A 96 -15.63 -5.24 7.51
N PRO A 97 -15.03 -5.94 6.52
CA PRO A 97 -14.25 -5.32 5.46
C PRO A 97 -15.02 -4.28 4.62
N GLN A 98 -16.35 -4.28 4.68
CA GLN A 98 -17.21 -3.31 4.00
C GLN A 98 -17.40 -2.00 4.79
N ASP A 99 -16.88 -1.90 6.02
CA ASP A 99 -16.93 -0.68 6.83
C ASP A 99 -15.92 0.38 6.33
N VAL A 100 -15.89 0.58 5.03
CA VAL A 100 -15.03 1.55 4.34
C VAL A 100 -15.75 2.12 3.14
N THR A 101 -15.52 3.39 2.89
CA THR A 101 -15.99 4.11 1.69
C THR A 101 -14.85 4.91 1.12
N GLY A 102 -15.05 5.44 -0.07
CA GLY A 102 -14.17 6.43 -0.65
C GLY A 102 -13.82 6.15 -2.10
N GLY A 103 -12.98 7.02 -2.61
CA GLY A 103 -12.53 6.99 -3.98
C GLY A 103 -11.86 8.29 -4.38
N GLY A 104 -11.54 8.39 -5.66
CA GLY A 104 -10.88 9.55 -6.21
C GLY A 104 -10.56 9.37 -7.70
N SER A 105 -9.62 10.16 -8.18
CA SER A 105 -9.09 10.02 -9.54
C SER A 105 -7.69 9.41 -9.54
N TRP A 106 -7.34 8.82 -10.67
CA TRP A 106 -6.00 8.32 -10.92
C TRP A 106 -5.50 8.76 -12.30
N THR A 107 -4.18 8.90 -12.42
CA THR A 107 -3.49 9.06 -13.70
C THR A 107 -2.19 8.27 -13.66
N THR A 108 -1.94 7.46 -14.69
CA THR A 108 -0.67 6.73 -14.83
C THR A 108 0.21 7.37 -15.91
N TYR A 109 1.52 7.22 -15.70
CA TYR A 109 2.54 7.79 -16.57
C TYR A 109 3.59 6.73 -16.90
N ALA A 110 4.06 6.69 -18.14
CA ALA A 110 5.27 5.96 -18.50
C ALA A 110 6.50 6.57 -17.80
N SER A 111 7.61 5.85 -17.77
CA SER A 111 8.88 6.32 -17.21
C SER A 111 9.37 7.64 -17.82
N GLY A 112 9.02 7.93 -19.08
CA GLY A 112 9.30 9.19 -19.75
C GLY A 112 8.32 10.34 -19.44
N GLY A 113 7.34 10.13 -18.56
CA GLY A 113 6.39 11.15 -18.10
C GLY A 113 5.15 11.33 -18.98
N SER A 114 4.99 10.59 -20.08
CA SER A 114 3.76 10.62 -20.90
C SER A 114 2.62 9.91 -20.16
N VAL A 115 1.42 10.49 -20.20
CA VAL A 115 0.20 9.87 -19.64
C VAL A 115 -0.11 8.58 -20.39
N THR A 116 -0.35 7.50 -19.66
CA THR A 116 -0.73 6.19 -20.20
C THR A 116 -2.18 5.81 -19.91
N GLY A 117 -2.82 6.49 -18.97
CA GLY A 117 -4.23 6.30 -18.65
C GLY A 117 -4.67 7.22 -17.51
N SER A 118 -5.97 7.43 -17.42
CA SER A 118 -6.60 8.18 -16.33
C SER A 118 -8.04 7.76 -16.13
N GLY A 119 -8.58 8.02 -14.94
CA GLY A 119 -9.96 7.71 -14.60
C GLY A 119 -10.24 7.94 -13.13
N THR A 120 -11.28 7.27 -12.64
CA THR A 120 -11.67 7.26 -11.23
C THR A 120 -11.43 5.89 -10.61
N TYR A 121 -11.40 5.82 -9.29
CA TYR A 121 -11.42 4.58 -8.55
C TYR A 121 -12.39 4.67 -7.38
N GLU A 122 -12.84 3.51 -6.94
CA GLU A 122 -13.69 3.33 -5.77
C GLU A 122 -13.02 2.37 -4.78
N VAL A 123 -13.16 2.65 -3.49
CA VAL A 123 -12.74 1.75 -2.43
C VAL A 123 -13.77 0.64 -2.28
N THR A 124 -13.32 -0.60 -2.38
CA THR A 124 -14.19 -1.80 -2.36
C THR A 124 -14.05 -2.64 -1.10
N GLY A 125 -13.05 -2.37 -0.27
CA GLY A 125 -12.88 -3.10 0.97
C GLY A 125 -11.72 -2.62 1.83
N LEU A 126 -11.89 -2.67 3.14
CA LEU A 126 -10.86 -2.42 4.12
C LEU A 126 -10.01 -3.68 4.31
N VAL A 127 -8.69 -3.54 4.25
CA VAL A 127 -7.72 -4.61 4.54
C VAL A 127 -7.19 -4.46 5.96
N SER A 128 -6.67 -3.27 6.30
CA SER A 128 -6.16 -2.99 7.63
C SER A 128 -6.08 -1.50 7.91
N TYR A 129 -6.09 -1.15 9.17
CA TYR A 129 -5.67 0.16 9.66
C TYR A 129 -4.79 -0.01 10.89
N VAL A 130 -3.67 0.70 10.92
CA VAL A 130 -2.76 0.75 12.06
C VAL A 130 -2.60 2.20 12.47
N LEU A 131 -3.03 2.52 13.68
CA LEU A 131 -2.83 3.83 14.27
C LEU A 131 -1.34 4.01 14.60
N ALA A 132 -0.76 5.12 14.17
CA ALA A 132 0.58 5.53 14.57
C ALA A 132 0.51 6.63 15.64
N PRO A 133 1.52 6.73 16.53
CA PRO A 133 1.59 7.84 17.46
C PRO A 133 1.81 9.15 16.71
N GLY A 134 1.31 10.27 17.26
CA GLY A 134 1.49 11.61 16.71
C GLY A 134 0.32 12.52 16.96
N THR A 135 0.59 13.80 16.84
CA THR A 135 -0.40 14.86 16.91
C THR A 135 -0.33 15.69 15.63
N PHE A 136 -1.47 16.19 15.19
CA PHE A 136 -1.56 17.00 13.97
C PHE A 136 -0.72 18.27 14.11
N PRO A 137 0.26 18.52 13.21
CA PRO A 137 1.28 19.53 13.43
C PRO A 137 0.91 20.94 12.93
N LEU A 138 -0.20 21.07 12.17
CA LEU A 138 -0.54 22.32 11.50
C LEU A 138 -1.72 23.04 12.19
N PRO A 139 -1.66 24.38 12.30
CA PRO A 139 -2.63 25.13 13.08
C PRO A 139 -3.99 25.33 12.38
N HIS A 140 -4.03 25.23 11.06
CA HIS A 140 -5.24 25.51 10.27
C HIS A 140 -5.65 24.30 9.46
N ASP A 141 -6.73 23.68 9.86
CA ASP A 141 -7.27 22.49 9.23
C ASP A 141 -8.68 22.77 8.69
N ASN A 142 -8.81 22.74 7.35
CA ASN A 142 -10.07 22.94 6.67
C ASN A 142 -10.86 21.63 6.46
N ILE A 143 -10.33 20.52 6.96
CA ILE A 143 -10.96 19.18 6.81
C ILE A 143 -11.70 18.79 8.08
N GLY A 144 -11.11 19.07 9.24
CA GLY A 144 -11.62 18.69 10.54
C GLY A 144 -11.06 19.54 11.66
N ASN A 145 -11.19 19.05 12.89
CA ASN A 145 -10.54 19.68 14.03
C ASN A 145 -9.10 19.10 14.14
N PRO A 146 -8.06 19.95 14.24
CA PRO A 146 -6.68 19.50 14.42
C PRO A 146 -6.50 18.51 15.59
N ALA A 147 -7.30 18.63 16.66
CA ALA A 147 -7.26 17.69 17.79
C ALA A 147 -7.73 16.28 17.43
N ASP A 148 -8.51 16.12 16.38
CA ASP A 148 -9.02 14.85 15.89
C ASP A 148 -8.13 14.21 14.81
N GLY A 149 -7.08 14.93 14.40
CA GLY A 149 -6.08 14.43 13.47
C GLY A 149 -5.32 13.20 14.02
N ARG A 150 -5.07 12.22 13.18
CA ARG A 150 -4.35 10.99 13.53
C ARG A 150 -3.31 10.67 12.48
N ALA A 151 -2.18 10.13 12.93
CA ALA A 151 -1.22 9.44 12.08
C ALA A 151 -1.59 7.96 11.96
N GLY A 152 -1.18 7.32 10.88
CA GLY A 152 -1.47 5.90 10.71
C GLY A 152 -1.23 5.39 9.29
N LEU A 153 -1.54 4.11 9.10
CA LEU A 153 -1.42 3.42 7.83
C LEU A 153 -2.72 2.67 7.54
N LEU A 154 -3.39 3.09 6.48
CA LEU A 154 -4.61 2.47 5.97
C LEU A 154 -4.29 1.69 4.70
N VAL A 155 -4.77 0.45 4.62
CA VAL A 155 -4.71 -0.39 3.42
C VAL A 155 -6.12 -0.73 2.99
N VAL A 156 -6.45 -0.42 1.75
CA VAL A 156 -7.76 -0.70 1.15
C VAL A 156 -7.64 -1.40 -0.21
N ARG A 157 -8.68 -2.13 -0.59
CA ARG A 157 -8.86 -2.62 -1.96
C ARG A 157 -9.56 -1.56 -2.77
N VAL A 158 -9.20 -1.46 -4.05
CA VAL A 158 -9.80 -0.50 -4.98
C VAL A 158 -10.15 -1.14 -6.31
N ALA A 159 -11.24 -0.65 -6.91
CA ALA A 159 -11.63 -0.94 -8.28
C ALA A 159 -11.46 0.34 -9.13
N TYR A 160 -10.75 0.23 -10.23
CA TYR A 160 -10.50 1.32 -11.15
C TYR A 160 -11.53 1.33 -12.28
N SER A 161 -11.87 2.52 -12.76
CA SER A 161 -12.90 2.70 -13.80
C SER A 161 -12.60 2.06 -15.16
N ASP A 162 -11.35 1.63 -15.38
CA ASP A 162 -10.95 0.86 -16.56
C ASP A 162 -11.12 -0.66 -16.38
N GLY A 163 -11.73 -1.10 -15.27
CA GLY A 163 -11.99 -2.50 -14.97
C GLY A 163 -10.83 -3.22 -14.28
N SER A 164 -9.69 -2.57 -14.05
CA SER A 164 -8.63 -3.14 -13.25
C SER A 164 -8.93 -3.01 -11.75
N GLU A 165 -8.31 -3.87 -10.94
CA GLU A 165 -8.39 -3.84 -9.49
C GLU A 165 -6.99 -3.65 -8.90
N GLY A 166 -6.93 -3.30 -7.61
CA GLY A 166 -5.67 -3.17 -6.90
C GLY A 166 -5.84 -2.87 -5.43
N SER A 167 -4.77 -2.35 -4.85
CA SER A 167 -4.72 -1.87 -3.48
C SER A 167 -4.25 -0.42 -3.44
N LEU A 168 -4.69 0.30 -2.43
CA LEU A 168 -4.21 1.62 -2.08
C LEU A 168 -3.76 1.60 -0.63
N VAL A 169 -2.55 2.08 -0.39
CA VAL A 169 -2.03 2.36 0.95
C VAL A 169 -2.02 3.86 1.13
N VAL A 170 -2.69 4.34 2.16
CA VAL A 170 -2.66 5.74 2.59
C VAL A 170 -1.87 5.78 3.89
N SER A 171 -0.79 6.52 3.92
CA SER A 171 0.11 6.59 5.07
C SER A 171 0.32 8.04 5.49
N CYS A 172 -0.02 8.34 6.73
CA CYS A 172 0.15 9.66 7.32
C CYS A 172 1.18 9.58 8.46
N ASN A 173 2.26 10.31 8.32
CA ASN A 173 3.32 10.43 9.30
C ASN A 173 3.43 11.87 9.79
N PHE A 174 3.12 12.09 11.06
CA PHE A 174 3.30 13.41 11.66
C PHE A 174 4.75 13.61 12.11
N ALA A 175 5.31 14.79 11.83
CA ALA A 175 6.64 15.14 12.27
C ALA A 175 6.81 14.96 13.79
N GLY A 176 7.87 14.27 14.19
CA GLY A 176 8.16 14.00 15.62
C GLY A 176 7.63 12.68 16.15
N THR A 177 6.88 11.91 15.35
CA THR A 177 6.38 10.58 15.75
C THR A 177 7.29 9.45 15.30
N ALA A 178 8.31 9.80 14.66
CA ALA A 178 9.33 9.11 13.94
C ALA A 178 9.61 7.65 14.30
N THR A 179 9.12 6.80 13.51
CA THR A 179 10.05 5.84 12.93
C THR A 179 10.33 6.34 11.50
N ALA A 180 11.59 6.38 11.08
CA ALA A 180 12.00 6.73 9.71
C ALA A 180 11.35 5.80 8.65
N ASP A 181 10.65 4.78 9.10
CA ASP A 181 10.03 3.72 8.34
C ASP A 181 8.56 3.97 7.98
N VAL A 182 7.93 5.02 8.53
CA VAL A 182 6.56 5.39 8.15
C VAL A 182 6.60 6.34 6.98
N LEU A 183 6.12 5.89 5.84
CA LEU A 183 5.99 6.68 4.64
C LEU A 183 4.92 7.78 4.85
N GLU A 184 5.16 8.96 4.31
CA GLU A 184 4.13 9.98 4.13
C GLU A 184 3.66 9.98 2.68
N GLY A 185 2.34 9.83 2.46
CA GLY A 185 1.73 9.81 1.14
C GLY A 185 1.05 8.49 0.81
N VAL A 186 1.16 8.06 -0.44
CA VAL A 186 0.49 6.86 -0.93
C VAL A 186 1.42 5.89 -1.63
N THR A 187 1.06 4.61 -1.61
CA THR A 187 1.49 3.60 -2.57
C THR A 187 0.28 2.83 -3.07
N ALA A 188 0.38 2.23 -4.26
CA ALA A 188 -0.75 1.53 -4.86
C ALA A 188 -0.31 0.38 -5.75
N SER A 189 -1.24 -0.54 -6.01
CA SER A 189 -1.16 -1.42 -7.17
C SER A 189 -2.33 -1.15 -8.11
N LYS A 190 -2.11 -1.36 -9.41
CA LYS A 190 -3.16 -1.25 -10.43
C LYS A 190 -2.98 -2.35 -11.47
N GLY A 191 -3.90 -3.29 -11.52
CA GLY A 191 -3.77 -4.48 -12.33
C GLY A 191 -2.52 -5.29 -11.95
N ARG A 192 -1.53 -5.35 -12.85
CA ARG A 192 -0.26 -6.07 -12.63
C ARG A 192 0.91 -5.15 -12.29
N THR A 193 0.67 -3.85 -12.12
CA THR A 193 1.73 -2.89 -11.83
C THR A 193 1.69 -2.48 -10.37
N ASP A 194 2.83 -2.61 -9.70
CA ASP A 194 3.02 -2.24 -8.31
C ASP A 194 3.78 -0.92 -8.23
N PHE A 195 3.09 0.14 -7.82
CA PHE A 195 3.63 1.47 -7.56
C PHE A 195 3.97 1.58 -6.06
N TRP A 196 5.03 0.88 -5.63
CA TRP A 196 5.37 0.74 -4.21
C TRP A 196 6.54 1.61 -3.76
N ASN A 197 7.10 2.38 -4.69
CA ASN A 197 8.15 3.33 -4.34
C ASN A 197 7.54 4.73 -4.20
N PRO A 198 7.87 5.47 -3.11
CA PRO A 198 7.49 6.87 -2.99
C PRO A 198 8.00 7.64 -4.19
N ALA A 199 7.13 8.42 -4.83
CA ALA A 199 7.54 9.29 -5.92
C ALA A 199 7.51 10.75 -5.47
N ALA A 200 8.37 11.57 -6.07
CA ALA A 200 8.24 13.01 -5.96
C ALA A 200 6.84 13.43 -6.44
N PRO A 201 6.25 14.47 -5.86
CA PRO A 201 4.96 14.98 -6.30
C PRO A 201 4.97 15.30 -7.80
N ALA A 202 3.82 15.20 -8.44
CA ALA A 202 3.67 15.68 -9.80
C ALA A 202 3.99 17.18 -9.87
N PRO A 203 4.44 17.73 -11.02
CA PRO A 203 4.72 19.14 -11.16
C PRO A 203 3.53 20.00 -10.71
N GLY A 204 3.79 21.01 -9.87
CA GLY A 204 2.78 21.91 -9.32
C GLY A 204 2.10 21.45 -8.05
N VAL A 205 2.44 20.28 -7.52
CA VAL A 205 1.90 19.74 -6.26
C VAL A 205 2.90 19.97 -5.13
N ALA A 206 2.42 20.45 -3.99
CA ALA A 206 3.27 20.83 -2.84
C ALA A 206 3.90 19.64 -2.09
N GLY A 207 3.47 18.43 -2.36
CA GLY A 207 4.01 17.20 -1.74
C GLY A 207 2.98 16.09 -1.69
N ASN A 208 3.45 14.86 -1.47
CA ASN A 208 2.60 13.72 -1.16
C ASN A 208 2.20 13.84 0.31
N ARG A 209 0.95 14.20 0.59
CA ARG A 209 0.46 14.40 1.95
C ARG A 209 -0.88 13.73 2.12
N THR A 210 -1.08 13.18 3.30
CA THR A 210 -2.31 12.51 3.69
C THR A 210 -2.71 12.91 5.10
N ALA A 211 -3.98 12.72 5.45
CA ALA A 211 -4.46 12.94 6.80
C ALA A 211 -5.54 11.93 7.17
N PHE A 212 -5.61 11.64 8.46
CA PHE A 212 -6.74 10.93 9.08
C PHE A 212 -7.37 11.80 10.15
N HIS A 213 -8.70 11.74 10.25
CA HIS A 213 -9.45 12.42 11.29
C HIS A 213 -10.47 11.49 11.93
N VAL A 214 -10.66 11.61 13.24
CA VAL A 214 -11.81 11.05 13.93
C VAL A 214 -13.02 11.93 13.61
N ILE A 215 -14.14 11.31 13.24
CA ILE A 215 -15.40 11.99 12.85
C ILE A 215 -16.62 11.46 13.59
N ASP A 216 -16.41 10.90 14.81
CA ASP A 216 -17.49 10.41 15.70
C ASP A 216 -18.41 11.54 16.18
#